data_16b93ac9af392d3ee27e45e0cba93128
#
_entry.id   16b93ac9af392d3ee27e45e0cba93128
#
_cell.length_a   1.000
_cell.length_b   1.000
_cell.length_c   1.000
_cell.angle_alpha   90.00
_cell.angle_beta   90.00
_cell.angle_gamma   90.00
#
_symmetry.space_group_name_H-M   'P 1'
#
loop_
_entity.id
_entity.type
_entity.pdbx_description
1 polymer ?
#
loop_
_entity_poly.entity_id
_entity_poly.type
_entity_poly.pdbx_seq_one_letter_code
_entity_poly.pdbx_strand_id
1 'polypeptide(L)'
;MEFSVLMTVYEKEKPYNLRKSLLTSYHQTIKPTEIILVCDGILTQELYDEIEQIKSEIPILKVYQLDTNVGSGPASCFGVEKCNTNLIARMDSDDYSEYTRFEKQIKAFEENPNLIMVGTNILEKNTEF
;
A
#
# COMPACT_ATOMS: atom_id res chain seq x y z
N MET A 1 17.58 4.78 -1.33
CA MET A 1 17.10 3.91 -0.24
C MET A 1 15.92 3.10 -0.75
N GLU A 2 16.03 1.79 -0.64
CA GLU A 2 14.98 0.89 -1.09
C GLU A 2 13.89 0.74 -0.04
N PHE A 3 12.64 0.65 -0.48
CA PHE A 3 11.52 0.45 0.44
C PHE A 3 10.38 -0.29 -0.26
N SER A 4 9.57 -0.97 0.56
CA SER A 4 8.37 -1.66 0.09
C SER A 4 7.14 -0.90 0.55
N VAL A 5 6.10 -0.90 -0.27
CA VAL A 5 4.76 -0.49 0.17
C VAL A 5 4.01 -1.73 0.59
N LEU A 6 3.34 -1.68 1.72
CA LEU A 6 2.50 -2.77 2.23
C LEU A 6 1.06 -2.29 2.36
N MET A 7 0.14 -3.02 1.74
CA MET A 7 -1.28 -2.72 1.76
C MET A 7 -2.07 -4.00 1.99
N THR A 8 -3.12 -3.93 2.78
CA THR A 8 -4.09 -5.00 2.94
C THR A 8 -5.44 -4.56 2.38
N VAL A 9 -6.22 -5.49 1.87
CA VAL A 9 -7.56 -5.22 1.33
C VAL A 9 -8.49 -6.36 1.72
N TYR A 10 -9.76 -6.05 2.00
CA TYR A 10 -10.77 -7.06 2.35
C TYR A 10 -12.04 -6.84 1.51
N GLU A 11 -13.00 -7.74 1.63
CA GLU A 11 -14.14 -7.82 0.71
C GLU A 11 -15.02 -6.57 0.63
N LYS A 12 -15.04 -5.75 1.69
CA LYS A 12 -15.89 -4.55 1.74
C LYS A 12 -15.24 -3.32 1.11
N GLU A 13 -14.00 -3.44 0.67
CA GLU A 13 -13.35 -2.32 -0.02
C GLU A 13 -13.97 -2.08 -1.39
N LYS A 14 -13.94 -0.83 -1.83
CA LYS A 14 -14.44 -0.46 -3.16
C LYS A 14 -13.31 -0.55 -4.18
N PRO A 15 -13.56 -1.13 -5.36
CA PRO A 15 -12.53 -1.22 -6.42
C PRO A 15 -11.88 0.12 -6.76
N TYR A 16 -12.67 1.19 -6.81
CA TYR A 16 -12.17 2.53 -7.11
C TYR A 16 -11.15 2.99 -6.06
N ASN A 17 -11.43 2.76 -4.77
CA ASN A 17 -10.52 3.14 -3.69
C ASN A 17 -9.21 2.38 -3.78
N LEU A 18 -9.30 1.07 -3.97
CA LEU A 18 -8.12 0.22 -4.10
C LEU A 18 -7.24 0.67 -5.26
N ARG A 19 -7.85 0.93 -6.40
CA ARG A 19 -7.13 1.40 -7.59
C ARG A 19 -6.38 2.68 -7.29
N LYS A 20 -7.06 3.65 -6.70
CA LYS A 20 -6.48 4.96 -6.43
C LYS A 20 -5.36 4.88 -5.38
N SER A 21 -5.55 4.08 -4.35
CA SER A 21 -4.51 3.86 -3.34
C SER A 21 -3.25 3.26 -3.94
N LEU A 22 -3.39 2.24 -4.76
CA LEU A 22 -2.24 1.57 -5.40
C LEU A 22 -1.56 2.48 -6.41
N LEU A 23 -2.31 3.16 -7.27
CA LEU A 23 -1.72 4.03 -8.27
C LEU A 23 -1.00 5.23 -7.65
N THR A 24 -1.58 5.85 -6.61
CA THR A 24 -0.89 6.96 -5.94
C THR A 24 0.34 6.51 -5.18
N SER A 25 0.38 5.27 -4.70
CA SER A 25 1.56 4.71 -4.06
C SER A 25 2.66 4.38 -5.05
N TYR A 26 2.31 4.09 -6.30
CA TYR A 26 3.27 3.80 -7.36
C TYR A 26 3.76 5.06 -8.06
N HIS A 27 2.86 5.97 -8.40
CA HIS A 27 3.20 7.22 -9.11
C HIS A 27 3.70 8.28 -8.14
N GLN A 28 4.89 8.06 -7.64
CA GLN A 28 5.57 8.92 -6.68
C GLN A 28 6.84 9.48 -7.29
N THR A 29 7.34 10.61 -6.76
CA THR A 29 8.63 11.16 -7.17
C THR A 29 9.77 10.18 -6.88
N ILE A 30 9.68 9.46 -5.75
CA ILE A 30 10.55 8.33 -5.47
C ILE A 30 9.66 7.10 -5.39
N LYS A 31 9.87 6.17 -6.32
CA LYS A 31 9.04 4.97 -6.43
C LYS A 31 9.50 3.87 -5.48
N PRO A 32 8.53 3.09 -4.93
CA PRO A 32 8.90 1.91 -4.14
C PRO A 32 9.58 0.84 -4.99
N THR A 33 10.36 0.01 -4.34
CA THR A 33 11.00 -1.15 -4.97
C THR A 33 9.96 -2.23 -5.31
N GLU A 34 8.97 -2.37 -4.45
CA GLU A 34 7.88 -3.32 -4.61
C GLU A 34 6.64 -2.83 -3.87
N ILE A 35 5.48 -3.29 -4.30
CA ILE A 35 4.21 -3.07 -3.59
C ILE A 35 3.64 -4.44 -3.25
N ILE A 36 3.47 -4.70 -1.97
CA ILE A 36 2.90 -5.95 -1.47
C ILE A 36 1.44 -5.71 -1.11
N LEU A 37 0.55 -6.37 -1.82
CA LEU A 37 -0.89 -6.32 -1.55
C LEU A 37 -1.33 -7.66 -0.98
N VAL A 38 -1.87 -7.65 0.23
CA VAL A 38 -2.40 -8.84 0.89
C VAL A 38 -3.92 -8.81 0.83
N CYS A 39 -4.51 -9.78 0.17
CA CYS A 39 -5.96 -9.97 0.15
C CYS A 39 -6.36 -10.70 1.44
N ASP A 40 -6.99 -9.99 2.34
CA ASP A 40 -7.37 -10.50 3.66
C ASP A 40 -8.68 -11.26 3.59
N GLY A 41 -8.59 -12.51 3.14
CA GLY A 41 -9.73 -13.36 2.86
C GLY A 41 -10.20 -13.23 1.41
N ILE A 42 -11.27 -13.95 1.09
CA ILE A 42 -11.83 -13.95 -0.26
C ILE A 42 -12.49 -12.60 -0.54
N LEU A 43 -12.15 -12.01 -1.66
CA LEU A 43 -12.67 -10.73 -2.10
C LEU A 43 -13.85 -10.91 -3.05
N THR A 44 -14.52 -9.80 -3.40
CA THR A 44 -15.53 -9.80 -4.44
C THR A 44 -14.88 -9.98 -5.82
N GLN A 45 -15.65 -10.47 -6.78
CA GLN A 45 -15.15 -10.61 -8.15
C GLN A 45 -14.74 -9.25 -8.73
N GLU A 46 -15.47 -8.20 -8.40
CA GLU A 46 -15.15 -6.84 -8.85
C GLU A 46 -13.76 -6.40 -8.37
N LEU A 47 -13.41 -6.72 -7.10
CA LEU A 47 -12.09 -6.41 -6.58
C LEU A 47 -11.00 -7.23 -7.29
N TYR A 48 -11.23 -8.51 -7.52
CA TYR A 48 -10.27 -9.34 -8.25
C TYR A 48 -10.06 -8.85 -9.68
N ASP A 49 -11.13 -8.45 -10.35
CA ASP A 49 -11.04 -7.92 -11.73
C ASP A 49 -10.22 -6.63 -11.74
N GLU A 50 -10.43 -5.75 -10.75
CA GLU A 50 -9.66 -4.52 -10.64
C GLU A 50 -8.18 -4.79 -10.38
N ILE A 51 -7.88 -5.76 -9.50
CA ILE A 51 -6.50 -6.15 -9.22
C ILE A 51 -5.79 -6.64 -10.48
N GLU A 52 -6.46 -7.45 -11.29
CA GLU A 52 -5.88 -7.94 -12.55
C GLU A 52 -5.55 -6.80 -13.51
N GLN A 53 -6.42 -5.78 -13.59
CA GLN A 53 -6.14 -4.59 -14.40
C GLN A 53 -4.95 -3.81 -13.85
N ILE A 54 -4.91 -3.61 -12.53
CA ILE A 54 -3.85 -2.86 -11.87
C ILE A 54 -2.50 -3.54 -12.06
N LYS A 55 -2.45 -4.87 -12.07
CA LYS A 55 -1.21 -5.62 -12.31
C LYS A 55 -0.55 -5.24 -13.64
N SER A 56 -1.35 -4.94 -14.66
CA SER A 56 -0.81 -4.53 -15.96
C SER A 56 -0.26 -3.11 -15.94
N GLU A 57 -0.70 -2.29 -14.98
CA GLU A 57 -0.29 -0.89 -14.86
C GLU A 57 0.85 -0.71 -13.86
N ILE A 58 1.00 -1.62 -12.90
CA ILE A 58 2.03 -1.55 -11.85
C ILE A 58 2.87 -2.83 -11.88
N PRO A 59 3.99 -2.84 -12.61
CA PRO A 59 4.81 -4.03 -12.77
C PRO A 59 5.40 -4.58 -11.46
N ILE A 60 5.56 -3.73 -10.46
CA ILE A 60 6.15 -4.12 -9.17
C ILE A 60 5.12 -4.61 -8.14
N LEU A 61 3.86 -4.72 -8.54
CA LEU A 61 2.80 -5.20 -7.65
C LEU A 61 2.87 -6.71 -7.47
N LYS A 62 2.93 -7.14 -6.21
CA LYS A 62 2.90 -8.55 -5.82
C LYS A 62 1.67 -8.77 -4.95
N VAL A 63 0.83 -9.71 -5.34
CA VAL A 63 -0.46 -9.98 -4.68
C VAL A 63 -0.40 -11.32 -3.97
N TYR A 64 -0.82 -11.33 -2.71
CA TYR A 64 -0.87 -12.53 -1.87
C TYR A 64 -2.29 -12.71 -1.36
N GLN A 65 -2.75 -13.96 -1.32
CA GLN A 65 -4.12 -14.31 -0.93
C GLN A 65 -4.12 -15.08 0.38
N LEU A 66 -4.86 -14.61 1.38
CA LEU A 66 -5.14 -15.36 2.59
C LEU A 66 -6.46 -16.12 2.40
N ASP A 67 -6.56 -17.30 3.00
CA ASP A 67 -7.74 -18.16 2.86
C ASP A 67 -8.97 -17.58 3.56
N THR A 68 -8.75 -16.89 4.67
CA THR A 68 -9.83 -16.32 5.49
C THR A 68 -9.47 -14.90 5.90
N ASN A 69 -10.48 -14.11 6.25
CA ASN A 69 -10.27 -12.78 6.83
C ASN A 69 -9.75 -12.93 8.26
N VAL A 70 -8.53 -12.46 8.50
CA VAL A 70 -7.86 -12.53 9.80
C VAL A 70 -7.74 -11.17 10.48
N GLY A 71 -8.14 -10.09 9.80
CA GLY A 71 -8.01 -8.73 10.28
C GLY A 71 -6.75 -8.06 9.75
N SER A 72 -6.74 -6.71 9.77
CA SER A 72 -5.65 -5.93 9.18
C SER A 72 -4.31 -6.12 9.88
N GLY A 73 -4.31 -6.32 11.20
CA GLY A 73 -3.09 -6.57 11.97
C GLY A 73 -2.36 -7.83 11.54
N PRO A 74 -2.99 -9.02 11.68
CA PRO A 74 -2.37 -10.27 11.22
C PRO A 74 -2.07 -10.29 9.73
N ALA A 75 -2.94 -9.72 8.89
CA ALA A 75 -2.69 -9.63 7.46
C ALA A 75 -1.44 -8.78 7.16
N SER A 76 -1.26 -7.67 7.89
CA SER A 76 -0.07 -6.84 7.76
C SER A 76 1.19 -7.58 8.20
N CYS A 77 1.12 -8.35 9.28
CA CYS A 77 2.24 -9.18 9.73
C CYS A 77 2.66 -10.18 8.67
N PHE A 78 1.69 -10.82 8.03
CA PHE A 78 1.95 -11.71 6.90
C PHE A 78 2.66 -10.96 5.77
N GLY A 79 2.17 -9.76 5.44
CA GLY A 79 2.74 -8.94 4.37
C GLY A 79 4.15 -8.47 4.66
N VAL A 80 4.46 -8.13 5.91
CA VAL A 80 5.81 -7.73 6.31
C VAL A 80 6.82 -8.84 6.00
N GLU A 81 6.45 -10.09 6.23
CA GLU A 81 7.31 -11.23 5.93
C GLU A 81 7.60 -11.39 4.43
N LYS A 82 6.72 -10.84 3.58
CA LYS A 82 6.89 -10.90 2.12
C LYS A 82 7.70 -9.74 1.57
N CYS A 83 7.93 -8.71 2.37
CA CYS A 83 8.71 -7.56 1.93
C CYS A 83 10.20 -7.92 1.88
N ASN A 84 10.88 -7.48 0.82
CA ASN A 84 12.28 -7.77 0.59
C ASN A 84 13.20 -6.60 0.96
N THR A 85 12.65 -5.54 1.51
CA THR A 85 13.41 -4.36 1.94
C THR A 85 13.26 -4.16 3.45
N ASN A 86 14.18 -3.42 4.05
CA ASN A 86 14.14 -3.15 5.48
C ASN A 86 13.23 -1.99 5.85
N LEU A 87 12.88 -1.15 4.89
CA LEU A 87 12.01 -0.01 5.10
C LEU A 87 10.66 -0.30 4.46
N ILE A 88 9.58 -0.15 5.24
CA ILE A 88 8.24 -0.47 4.82
C ILE A 88 7.32 0.73 5.02
N ALA A 89 6.62 1.11 3.94
CA ALA A 89 5.60 2.15 3.99
C ALA A 89 4.23 1.47 4.02
N ARG A 90 3.52 1.61 5.14
CA ARG A 90 2.15 1.11 5.25
C ARG A 90 1.18 2.08 4.60
N MET A 91 0.23 1.53 3.87
CA MET A 91 -0.80 2.29 3.17
C MET A 91 -2.14 1.57 3.31
N ASP A 92 -3.18 2.30 3.69
CA ASP A 92 -4.53 1.74 3.73
C ASP A 92 -5.14 1.77 2.31
N SER A 93 -5.98 0.79 2.01
CA SER A 93 -6.54 0.61 0.66
C SER A 93 -7.56 1.67 0.26
N ASP A 94 -7.95 2.54 1.19
CA ASP A 94 -8.88 3.66 0.94
C ASP A 94 -8.22 5.03 1.04
N ASP A 95 -6.91 5.09 1.24
CA ASP A 95 -6.16 6.34 1.34
C ASP A 95 -5.45 6.67 0.02
N TYR A 96 -5.13 7.95 -0.15
CA TYR A 96 -4.35 8.44 -1.28
C TYR A 96 -3.03 8.99 -0.77
N SER A 97 -1.94 8.72 -1.50
CA SER A 97 -0.64 9.29 -1.19
C SER A 97 -0.40 10.53 -2.04
N GLU A 98 0.05 11.62 -1.41
CA GLU A 98 0.57 12.76 -2.14
C GLU A 98 1.75 12.34 -3.00
N TYR A 99 1.93 13.01 -4.13
CA TYR A 99 2.97 12.72 -5.11
C TYR A 99 4.39 12.69 -4.54
N THR A 100 4.65 13.47 -3.50
CA THR A 100 5.97 13.59 -2.87
C THR A 100 6.07 12.91 -1.51
N ARG A 101 5.05 12.12 -1.12
CA ARG A 101 5.01 11.51 0.22
C ARG A 101 6.27 10.70 0.53
N PHE A 102 6.63 9.78 -0.35
CA PHE A 102 7.75 8.89 -0.08
C PHE A 102 9.09 9.63 -0.13
N GLU A 103 9.22 10.61 -1.02
CA GLU A 103 10.40 11.46 -1.05
C GLU A 103 10.62 12.16 0.28
N LYS A 104 9.57 12.74 0.85
CA LYS A 104 9.65 13.43 2.14
C LYS A 104 9.96 12.49 3.29
N GLN A 105 9.34 11.31 3.30
CA GLN A 105 9.56 10.32 4.36
C GLN A 105 10.95 9.72 4.30
N ILE A 106 11.44 9.40 3.11
CA ILE A 106 12.80 8.89 2.92
C ILE A 106 13.83 9.93 3.34
N LYS A 107 13.61 11.18 2.97
CA LYS A 107 14.49 12.28 3.37
C LYS A 107 14.61 12.38 4.90
N ALA A 108 13.50 12.20 5.61
CA ALA A 108 13.51 12.20 7.07
C ALA A 108 14.40 11.10 7.64
N PHE A 109 14.36 9.89 7.07
CA PHE A 109 15.22 8.78 7.47
C PHE A 109 16.69 9.05 7.14
N GLU A 110 16.97 9.64 6.00
CA GLU A 110 18.34 9.97 5.60
C GLU A 110 18.95 11.04 6.48
N GLU A 111 18.17 12.04 6.89
CA GLU A 111 18.62 13.11 7.77
C GLU A 111 18.75 12.68 9.23
N ASN A 112 18.05 11.62 9.63
CA ASN A 112 18.01 11.14 11.00
C ASN A 112 18.19 9.62 11.01
N PRO A 113 19.44 9.12 10.94
CA PRO A 113 19.70 7.67 10.84
C PRO A 113 19.15 6.82 11.98
N ASN A 114 18.87 7.44 13.13
CA ASN A 114 18.32 6.74 14.30
C ASN A 114 16.79 6.68 14.31
N LEU A 115 16.12 7.26 13.30
CA LEU A 115 14.68 7.19 13.20
C LEU A 115 14.21 5.78 12.91
N ILE A 116 13.22 5.31 13.66
CA ILE A 116 12.59 4.01 13.46
C ILE A 116 11.29 4.16 12.67
N MET A 117 10.57 5.27 12.88
CA MET A 117 9.27 5.51 12.29
C MET A 117 9.11 6.99 11.94
N VAL A 118 8.44 7.26 10.83
CA VAL A 118 8.07 8.61 10.43
C VAL A 118 6.62 8.62 9.98
N GLY A 119 5.89 9.67 10.34
CA GLY A 119 4.53 9.89 9.88
C GLY A 119 4.40 11.21 9.16
N THR A 120 3.29 11.40 8.47
CA THR A 120 2.94 12.65 7.81
C THR A 120 1.57 13.11 8.29
N ASN A 121 1.27 14.39 8.06
CA ASN A 121 -0.05 14.92 8.35
C ASN A 121 -1.09 14.27 7.43
N ILE A 122 -2.28 14.04 7.97
CA ILE A 122 -3.40 13.51 7.23
C ILE A 122 -4.34 14.67 6.89
N LEU A 123 -4.72 14.75 5.62
CA LEU A 123 -5.75 15.65 5.15
C LEU A 123 -6.99 14.81 4.83
N GLU A 124 -8.03 14.96 5.64
CA GLU A 124 -9.30 14.29 5.37
C GLU A 124 -10.06 15.03 4.28
N LYS A 125 -10.55 14.28 3.32
CA LYS A 125 -11.38 14.83 2.25
C LYS A 125 -12.79 14.26 2.35
N ASN A 126 -13.78 15.13 2.21
CA ASN A 126 -15.15 14.70 2.11
C ASN A 126 -15.37 14.04 0.75
N THR A 127 -15.85 12.81 0.75
CA THR A 127 -16.07 12.03 -0.47
C THR A 127 -17.43 12.24 -1.09
N GLU A 128 -18.23 13.17 -0.59
CA GLU A 128 -19.54 13.49 -1.14
C GLU A 128 -19.49 14.40 -2.38
N PHE A 129 -18.32 14.75 -2.81
CA PHE A 129 -18.14 15.58 -4.01
C PHE A 129 -17.94 14.73 -5.24
#